data_f629cefe23937f4093b1aebb9c5d6bfd
#
_entry.id   f629cefe23937f4093b1aebb9c5d6bfd
#
_cell.length_a   1.000
_cell.length_b   1.000
_cell.length_c   1.000
_cell.angle_alpha   90.00
_cell.angle_beta   90.00
_cell.angle_gamma   90.00
#
_symmetry.space_group_name_H-M   'P 1'
#
loop_
_entity.id
_entity.type
_entity.pdbx_description
1 polymer ?
#
loop_
_entity_poly.entity_id
_entity_poly.type
_entity_poly.pdbx_seq_one_letter_code
_entity_poly.pdbx_strand_id
1 'polypeptide(L)'
;MIYRRLNVNLTQYCFIQEANNLATYLYQQSLHPSIKNGEFYVMKINDCIVDGDKVDAVGLFKSELHDTVLKVVNNSNGIQIIPENGMSLKKLDKGCVVFNKNRNDGYVVAVLDSNTHDANYWTDAFLHAVSYKDSYHDTMNYIDFCKGFMASETMETVCKADKAIMMNKAIETLKSSEELDFSSFVNQAFGEKMKGQIDAFKEDYELSQTKLPDTILPSKAAVKKQATTKITTIKLDKNFDIKVKGVKALLEQGYDENRGMKYYKLYYEEEK
;
A
#
# COMPACT_ATOMS: atom_id res chain seq x y z
N MET A 1 16.18 -13.07 3.29
CA MET A 1 17.53 -13.52 3.74
C MET A 1 18.04 -12.83 5.01
N ILE A 2 17.47 -11.71 5.45
CA ILE A 2 17.66 -11.14 6.81
C ILE A 2 17.27 -12.15 7.89
N TYR A 3 16.34 -13.02 7.60
CA TYR A 3 15.82 -14.05 8.49
C TYR A 3 16.87 -15.04 9.07
N ARG A 4 18.05 -15.16 8.47
CA ARG A 4 19.12 -16.01 9.00
C ARG A 4 20.06 -15.32 10.01
N ARG A 5 20.03 -13.97 10.12
CA ARG A 5 20.93 -13.24 11.02
C ARG A 5 20.32 -12.85 12.37
N LEU A 6 18.98 -12.86 12.49
CA LEU A 6 18.30 -12.56 13.75
C LEU A 6 18.17 -13.79 14.68
N ASN A 7 19.14 -14.68 14.64
CA ASN A 7 19.25 -15.77 15.62
C ASN A 7 19.81 -15.21 16.94
N VAL A 8 19.02 -14.36 17.59
CA VAL A 8 19.46 -13.61 18.77
C VAL A 8 19.13 -14.41 20.02
N ASN A 9 20.15 -15.04 20.58
CA ASN A 9 20.15 -15.36 22.00
C ASN A 9 20.29 -14.01 22.73
N LEU A 10 19.14 -13.45 23.17
CA LEU A 10 19.02 -12.06 23.65
C LEU A 10 19.56 -11.88 25.07
N THR A 11 20.85 -12.05 25.28
CA THR A 11 21.52 -11.31 26.33
C THR A 11 21.59 -9.84 25.90
N GLN A 12 21.50 -8.90 26.83
CA GLN A 12 21.52 -7.46 26.51
C GLN A 12 22.75 -7.06 25.67
N TYR A 13 23.89 -7.70 25.87
CA TYR A 13 25.12 -7.45 25.11
C TYR A 13 24.98 -7.88 23.64
N CYS A 14 24.44 -9.07 23.35
CA CYS A 14 24.20 -9.52 21.99
C CYS A 14 23.20 -8.62 21.25
N PHE A 15 22.18 -8.11 21.94
CA PHE A 15 21.20 -7.21 21.32
C PHE A 15 21.83 -5.92 20.83
N ILE A 16 22.69 -5.28 21.64
CA ILE A 16 23.38 -4.04 21.26
C ILE A 16 24.32 -4.28 20.07
N GLN A 17 25.05 -5.39 20.09
CA GLN A 17 25.96 -5.75 19.00
C GLN A 17 25.19 -5.97 17.68
N GLU A 18 24.09 -6.71 17.73
CA GLU A 18 23.27 -6.93 16.54
C GLU A 18 22.56 -5.66 16.06
N ALA A 19 22.13 -4.79 16.97
CA ALA A 19 21.61 -3.47 16.61
C ALA A 19 22.63 -2.63 15.85
N ASN A 20 23.90 -2.63 16.28
CA ASN A 20 24.98 -1.95 15.57
C ASN A 20 25.26 -2.56 14.20
N ASN A 21 25.22 -3.90 14.08
CA ASN A 21 25.35 -4.58 12.80
C ASN A 21 24.23 -4.19 11.82
N LEU A 22 22.99 -4.12 12.31
CA LEU A 22 21.84 -3.68 11.53
C LEU A 22 21.97 -2.22 11.09
N ALA A 23 22.41 -1.33 11.98
CA ALA A 23 22.64 0.06 11.65
C ALA A 23 23.72 0.23 10.57
N THR A 24 24.82 -0.51 10.69
CA THR A 24 25.90 -0.51 9.68
C THR A 24 25.39 -1.03 8.33
N TYR A 25 24.59 -2.11 8.34
CA TYR A 25 24.01 -2.65 7.13
C TYR A 25 23.02 -1.68 6.48
N LEU A 26 22.14 -1.04 7.27
CA LEU A 26 21.23 -0.03 6.77
C LEU A 26 21.99 1.15 6.14
N TYR A 27 23.04 1.61 6.77
CA TYR A 27 23.89 2.69 6.22
C TYR A 27 24.43 2.31 4.84
N GLN A 28 24.95 1.10 4.68
CA GLN A 28 25.45 0.59 3.38
C GLN A 28 24.38 0.56 2.29
N GLN A 29 23.12 0.26 2.66
CA GLN A 29 22.00 0.26 1.72
C GLN A 29 21.42 1.66 1.44
N SER A 30 21.84 2.67 2.22
CA SER A 30 21.30 4.03 2.17
C SER A 30 22.23 5.03 1.48
N LEU A 31 23.19 4.58 0.68
CA LEU A 31 24.21 5.45 0.06
C LEU A 31 23.72 6.24 -1.17
N HIS A 32 22.51 5.95 -1.66
CA HIS A 32 21.97 6.68 -2.80
C HIS A 32 21.62 8.13 -2.43
N PRO A 33 21.97 9.14 -3.24
CA PRO A 33 21.77 10.56 -2.91
C PRO A 33 20.31 10.98 -2.64
N SER A 34 19.32 10.26 -3.17
CA SER A 34 17.91 10.54 -2.92
C SER A 34 17.43 10.04 -1.55
N ILE A 35 18.20 9.19 -0.86
CA ILE A 35 17.84 8.67 0.44
C ILE A 35 18.24 9.67 1.52
N LYS A 36 17.25 10.15 2.25
CA LYS A 36 17.50 11.13 3.32
C LYS A 36 18.23 10.49 4.51
N ASN A 37 19.09 11.27 5.12
CA ASN A 37 19.67 10.92 6.41
C ASN A 37 18.58 10.90 7.48
N GLY A 38 18.81 10.15 8.55
CA GLY A 38 17.85 10.06 9.64
C GLY A 38 18.39 9.23 10.79
N GLU A 39 17.64 9.15 11.84
CA GLU A 39 17.96 8.36 13.03
C GLU A 39 17.37 6.97 12.92
N PHE A 40 18.15 5.96 13.33
CA PHE A 40 17.73 4.57 13.31
C PHE A 40 17.60 4.02 14.72
N TYR A 41 16.44 3.45 14.99
CA TYR A 41 16.10 2.89 16.30
C TYR A 41 15.85 1.40 16.19
N VAL A 42 16.48 0.65 17.10
CA VAL A 42 16.27 -0.79 17.27
C VAL A 42 15.72 -1.03 18.68
N MET A 43 14.57 -1.65 18.80
CA MET A 43 13.93 -1.89 20.09
C MET A 43 13.38 -3.29 20.23
N LYS A 44 13.47 -3.83 21.45
CA LYS A 44 12.78 -5.06 21.82
C LYS A 44 11.35 -4.73 22.23
N ILE A 45 10.38 -5.45 21.68
CA ILE A 45 8.96 -5.30 21.98
C ILE A 45 8.50 -6.65 22.56
N ASN A 46 7.98 -6.65 23.78
CA ASN A 46 7.51 -7.86 24.40
C ASN A 46 6.00 -7.98 24.24
N ASP A 47 5.50 -9.22 24.28
CA ASP A 47 4.08 -9.51 24.43
C ASP A 47 3.20 -8.99 23.26
N CYS A 48 3.71 -8.97 22.04
CA CYS A 48 2.92 -8.67 20.85
C CYS A 48 1.87 -9.77 20.61
N ILE A 49 0.69 -9.38 20.18
CA ILE A 49 -0.37 -10.34 19.79
C ILE A 49 -0.44 -10.38 18.27
N VAL A 50 -0.17 -11.55 17.69
CA VAL A 50 -0.21 -11.79 16.25
C VAL A 50 -1.03 -13.05 15.98
N ASP A 51 -2.16 -12.91 15.29
CA ASP A 51 -3.13 -13.98 15.01
C ASP A 51 -3.55 -14.77 16.27
N GLY A 52 -3.70 -14.06 17.40
CA GLY A 52 -4.06 -14.63 18.70
C GLY A 52 -2.90 -15.19 19.53
N ASP A 53 -1.71 -15.32 18.95
CA ASP A 53 -0.51 -15.77 19.66
C ASP A 53 0.24 -14.60 20.31
N LYS A 54 0.76 -14.83 21.52
CA LYS A 54 1.60 -13.88 22.24
C LYS A 54 3.06 -14.16 21.92
N VAL A 55 3.74 -13.21 21.27
CA VAL A 55 5.12 -13.35 20.81
C VAL A 55 5.95 -12.10 21.11
N ASP A 56 7.24 -12.25 21.29
CA ASP A 56 8.19 -11.12 21.33
C ASP A 56 8.50 -10.64 19.90
N ALA A 57 8.91 -9.40 19.76
CA ALA A 57 9.27 -8.81 18.48
C ALA A 57 10.48 -7.89 18.60
N VAL A 58 11.08 -7.57 17.44
CA VAL A 58 12.09 -6.53 17.30
C VAL A 58 11.52 -5.46 16.38
N GLY A 59 11.49 -4.22 16.86
CA GLY A 59 11.13 -3.04 16.09
C GLY A 59 12.37 -2.38 15.50
N LEU A 60 12.30 -2.05 14.22
CA LEU A 60 13.31 -1.31 13.45
C LEU A 60 12.62 -0.07 12.88
N PHE A 61 13.08 1.12 13.25
CA PHE A 61 12.43 2.36 12.82
C PHE A 61 13.47 3.35 12.34
N LYS A 62 13.18 4.02 11.22
CA LYS A 62 14.01 5.13 10.71
C LYS A 62 13.14 6.37 10.63
N SER A 63 13.57 7.44 11.28
CA SER A 63 12.96 8.77 11.18
C SER A 63 13.85 9.70 10.37
N GLU A 64 13.29 10.28 9.33
CA GLU A 64 13.94 11.24 8.43
C GLU A 64 13.47 12.68 8.70
N LEU A 65 12.40 12.81 9.51
CA LEU A 65 11.79 14.09 9.85
C LEU A 65 12.03 14.44 11.31
N HIS A 66 12.55 15.63 11.52
CA HIS A 66 12.72 16.23 12.84
C HIS A 66 11.65 17.31 13.04
N ASP A 67 10.94 17.23 14.14
CA ASP A 67 10.06 18.31 14.61
C ASP A 67 10.83 19.15 15.65
N THR A 68 10.70 20.46 15.58
CA THR A 68 11.20 21.34 16.63
C THR A 68 10.14 21.43 17.74
N VAL A 69 10.47 20.94 18.91
CA VAL A 69 9.64 21.05 20.12
C VAL A 69 10.19 22.12 21.04
N LEU A 70 9.32 22.89 21.66
CA LEU A 70 9.69 23.89 22.64
C LEU A 70 9.69 23.25 24.04
N LYS A 71 10.85 23.19 24.65
CA LYS A 71 11.03 22.72 26.02
C LYS A 71 11.06 23.90 26.98
N VAL A 72 10.20 23.84 27.96
CA VAL A 72 10.19 24.82 29.06
C VAL A 72 11.09 24.30 30.17
N VAL A 73 12.15 25.07 30.48
CA VAL A 73 13.09 24.75 31.54
C VAL A 73 12.99 25.83 32.60
N ASN A 74 12.79 25.42 33.84
CA ASN A 74 12.84 26.33 35.00
C ASN A 74 14.21 26.21 35.64
N ASN A 75 14.97 27.32 35.67
CA ASN A 75 16.28 27.41 36.29
C ASN A 75 16.32 28.59 37.30
N SER A 76 17.45 28.74 37.96
CA SER A 76 17.64 29.79 38.98
C SER A 76 17.39 31.22 38.48
N ASN A 77 17.43 31.44 37.15
CA ASN A 77 17.23 32.75 36.50
C ASN A 77 15.82 32.94 35.97
N GLY A 78 14.92 32.00 36.21
CA GLY A 78 13.53 32.03 35.75
C GLY A 78 13.19 30.95 34.67
N ILE A 79 12.08 31.15 33.99
CA ILE A 79 11.58 30.23 32.95
C ILE A 79 12.27 30.56 31.62
N GLN A 80 12.88 29.56 31.02
CA GLN A 80 13.51 29.65 29.71
C GLN A 80 12.82 28.68 28.74
N ILE A 81 12.58 29.15 27.51
CA ILE A 81 12.04 28.32 26.44
C ILE A 81 13.21 27.98 25.49
N ILE A 82 13.50 26.69 25.34
CA ILE A 82 14.59 26.20 24.52
C ILE A 82 13.99 25.37 23.37
N PRO A 83 14.32 25.68 22.10
CA PRO A 83 13.96 24.80 21.00
C PRO A 83 14.85 23.55 21.03
N GLU A 84 14.24 22.38 20.99
CA GLU A 84 14.92 21.10 20.81
C GLU A 84 14.39 20.42 19.53
N ASN A 85 15.29 19.88 18.74
CA ASN A 85 14.91 19.05 17.61
C ASN A 85 14.78 17.61 18.08
N GLY A 86 13.66 16.98 17.76
CA GLY A 86 13.40 15.61 18.11
C GLY A 86 12.61 14.88 17.03
N MET A 87 12.54 13.57 17.15
CA MET A 87 11.75 12.74 16.25
C MET A 87 10.25 12.99 16.46
N SER A 88 9.50 13.10 15.37
CA SER A 88 8.04 13.17 15.42
C SER A 88 7.45 11.80 15.68
N LEU A 89 6.78 11.63 16.83
CA LEU A 89 6.03 10.39 17.13
C LEU A 89 4.72 10.28 16.34
N LYS A 90 4.30 11.36 15.68
CA LYS A 90 3.05 11.40 14.91
C LYS A 90 3.23 10.87 13.49
N LYS A 91 4.44 10.87 12.98
CA LYS A 91 4.75 10.46 11.62
C LYS A 91 6.04 9.66 11.60
N LEU A 92 5.90 8.38 11.32
CA LEU A 92 7.01 7.47 11.11
C LEU A 92 7.29 7.35 9.61
N ASP A 93 8.54 7.55 9.21
CA ASP A 93 8.91 7.48 7.80
C ASP A 93 9.09 6.04 7.35
N LYS A 94 9.86 5.25 8.09
CA LYS A 94 10.09 3.84 7.81
C LYS A 94 10.02 3.03 9.09
N GLY A 95 9.38 1.88 9.02
CA GLY A 95 9.25 0.98 10.17
C GLY A 95 9.19 -0.47 9.75
N CYS A 96 9.67 -1.33 10.64
CA CYS A 96 9.49 -2.76 10.54
C CYS A 96 9.36 -3.34 11.94
N VAL A 97 8.38 -4.21 12.14
CA VAL A 97 8.29 -5.04 13.34
C VAL A 97 8.45 -6.49 12.91
N VAL A 98 9.51 -7.15 13.40
CA VAL A 98 9.81 -8.55 13.15
C VAL A 98 9.29 -9.36 14.33
N PHE A 99 8.23 -10.11 14.12
CA PHE A 99 7.60 -10.94 15.14
C PHE A 99 8.33 -12.29 15.24
N ASN A 100 8.55 -12.79 16.46
CA ASN A 100 9.13 -14.12 16.68
C ASN A 100 8.09 -15.23 16.39
N LYS A 101 7.62 -15.26 15.14
CA LYS A 101 6.64 -16.21 14.62
C LYS A 101 7.10 -16.74 13.26
N ASN A 102 6.90 -18.03 12.99
CA ASN A 102 7.26 -18.73 11.74
C ASN A 102 8.76 -18.68 11.40
N ARG A 103 9.61 -18.84 12.40
CA ARG A 103 11.08 -18.73 12.25
C ARG A 103 11.67 -19.61 11.15
N ASN A 104 11.14 -20.80 10.93
CA ASN A 104 11.69 -21.76 9.97
C ASN A 104 11.39 -21.37 8.50
N ASP A 105 10.28 -20.66 8.27
CA ASP A 105 9.82 -20.21 6.95
C ASP A 105 10.11 -18.71 6.71
N GLY A 106 10.89 -18.11 7.60
CA GLY A 106 11.06 -16.68 7.71
C GLY A 106 10.15 -16.13 8.81
N TYR A 107 10.49 -14.97 9.36
CA TYR A 107 9.66 -14.33 10.38
C TYR A 107 8.48 -13.60 9.76
N VAL A 108 7.35 -13.55 10.45
CA VAL A 108 6.27 -12.62 10.10
C VAL A 108 6.75 -11.22 10.41
N VAL A 109 6.58 -10.29 9.45
CA VAL A 109 6.99 -8.89 9.58
C VAL A 109 5.86 -7.96 9.21
N ALA A 110 5.72 -6.86 9.96
CA ALA A 110 4.90 -5.71 9.58
C ALA A 110 5.82 -4.60 9.11
N VAL A 111 5.63 -4.11 7.88
CA VAL A 111 6.49 -3.09 7.27
C VAL A 111 5.68 -1.82 6.99
N LEU A 112 6.26 -0.68 7.31
CA LEU A 112 5.78 0.65 6.94
C LEU A 112 6.87 1.35 6.13
N ASP A 113 6.51 1.87 4.95
CA ASP A 113 7.30 2.80 4.16
C ASP A 113 6.38 3.93 3.69
N SER A 114 6.61 5.14 4.21
CA SER A 114 5.78 6.32 3.91
C SER A 114 6.20 7.01 2.61
N ASN A 115 7.43 6.76 2.14
CA ASN A 115 8.02 7.40 0.97
C ASN A 115 8.12 6.40 -0.19
N THR A 116 7.02 6.20 -0.91
CA THR A 116 6.95 5.28 -2.06
C THR A 116 7.71 5.76 -3.31
N HIS A 117 8.25 6.98 -3.29
CA HIS A 117 9.01 7.56 -4.41
C HIS A 117 10.52 7.32 -4.33
N ASP A 118 11.04 7.05 -3.14
CA ASP A 118 12.43 6.65 -2.98
C ASP A 118 12.55 5.17 -3.32
N ALA A 119 13.64 4.79 -4.00
CA ALA A 119 13.92 3.39 -4.32
C ALA A 119 13.56 2.47 -3.14
N ASN A 120 12.98 1.32 -3.40
CA ASN A 120 12.52 0.34 -2.40
C ASN A 120 13.66 -0.19 -1.48
N TYR A 121 14.65 0.68 -1.16
CA TYR A 121 15.83 0.29 -0.40
C TYR A 121 15.48 -0.26 0.98
N TRP A 122 14.41 0.29 1.60
CA TRP A 122 13.98 -0.16 2.93
C TRP A 122 13.41 -1.57 2.88
N THR A 123 12.45 -1.81 1.99
CA THR A 123 11.76 -3.10 1.88
C THR A 123 12.61 -4.15 1.20
N ASP A 124 13.27 -3.80 0.07
CA ASP A 124 13.94 -4.77 -0.77
C ASP A 124 15.42 -4.95 -0.40
N ALA A 125 16.19 -3.85 -0.34
CA ALA A 125 17.63 -3.94 -0.13
C ALA A 125 18.02 -4.15 1.35
N PHE A 126 17.30 -3.52 2.29
CA PHE A 126 17.59 -3.63 3.72
C PHE A 126 16.84 -4.78 4.39
N LEU A 127 15.50 -4.82 4.27
CA LEU A 127 14.68 -5.83 4.95
C LEU A 127 14.61 -7.16 4.18
N HIS A 128 14.78 -7.16 2.85
CA HIS A 128 14.48 -8.28 1.97
C HIS A 128 13.11 -8.89 2.24
N ALA A 129 12.13 -8.02 2.53
CA ALA A 129 10.78 -8.44 2.87
C ALA A 129 10.03 -8.81 1.60
N VAL A 130 9.32 -9.93 1.64
CA VAL A 130 8.42 -10.37 0.58
C VAL A 130 6.99 -10.34 1.09
N SER A 131 6.04 -10.06 0.19
CA SER A 131 4.64 -10.05 0.58
C SER A 131 4.21 -11.41 1.08
N TYR A 132 3.58 -11.44 2.26
CA TYR A 132 2.99 -12.64 2.80
C TYR A 132 1.79 -13.05 1.94
N LYS A 133 1.78 -14.31 1.47
CA LYS A 133 0.71 -14.84 0.63
C LYS A 133 -0.50 -15.19 1.49
N ASP A 134 -1.37 -14.24 1.71
CA ASP A 134 -2.62 -14.39 2.44
C ASP A 134 -3.78 -13.81 1.61
N SER A 135 -4.98 -13.86 2.16
CA SER A 135 -6.18 -13.32 1.51
C SER A 135 -6.08 -11.81 1.22
N TYR A 136 -5.31 -11.06 2.01
CA TYR A 136 -5.05 -9.65 1.74
C TYR A 136 -4.19 -9.48 0.49
N HIS A 137 -3.10 -10.22 0.38
CA HIS A 137 -2.20 -10.23 -0.77
C HIS A 137 -2.95 -10.63 -2.05
N ASP A 138 -3.70 -11.73 -2.00
CA ASP A 138 -4.46 -12.21 -3.15
C ASP A 138 -5.50 -11.20 -3.62
N THR A 139 -6.22 -10.56 -2.68
CA THR A 139 -7.17 -9.49 -2.99
C THR A 139 -6.47 -8.28 -3.63
N MET A 140 -5.30 -7.90 -3.14
CA MET A 140 -4.52 -6.81 -3.73
C MET A 140 -4.07 -7.14 -5.15
N ASN A 141 -3.63 -8.37 -5.40
CA ASN A 141 -3.25 -8.83 -6.74
C ASN A 141 -4.41 -8.76 -7.73
N TYR A 142 -5.62 -9.14 -7.32
CA TYR A 142 -6.82 -8.99 -8.13
C TYR A 142 -7.15 -7.52 -8.44
N ILE A 143 -7.00 -6.63 -7.47
CA ILE A 143 -7.21 -5.19 -7.66
C ILE A 143 -6.15 -4.61 -8.60
N ASP A 144 -4.88 -4.99 -8.45
CA ASP A 144 -3.78 -4.50 -9.29
C ASP A 144 -3.87 -5.07 -10.71
N PHE A 145 -4.32 -6.31 -10.88
CA PHE A 145 -4.71 -6.88 -12.16
C PHE A 145 -5.79 -6.04 -12.85
N CYS A 146 -6.86 -5.68 -12.13
CA CYS A 146 -7.92 -4.81 -12.68
C CYS A 146 -7.39 -3.45 -13.13
N LYS A 147 -6.50 -2.83 -12.32
CA LYS A 147 -5.87 -1.55 -12.69
C LYS A 147 -5.01 -1.69 -13.93
N GLY A 148 -4.21 -2.76 -14.03
CA GLY A 148 -3.39 -3.06 -15.20
C GLY A 148 -4.25 -3.24 -16.44
N PHE A 149 -5.32 -4.03 -16.35
CA PHE A 149 -6.26 -4.21 -17.45
C PHE A 149 -6.89 -2.89 -17.92
N MET A 150 -7.35 -2.03 -16.98
CA MET A 150 -7.91 -0.70 -17.31
C MET A 150 -6.89 0.22 -17.97
N ALA A 151 -5.60 0.02 -17.75
CA ALA A 151 -4.51 0.79 -18.34
C ALA A 151 -3.98 0.19 -19.66
N SER A 152 -4.39 -1.05 -20.01
CA SER A 152 -3.92 -1.75 -21.21
C SER A 152 -4.42 -1.11 -22.51
N GLU A 153 -3.74 -1.43 -23.61
CA GLU A 153 -4.10 -1.01 -24.98
C GLU A 153 -5.52 -1.46 -25.35
N THR A 154 -5.93 -2.65 -24.91
CA THR A 154 -7.28 -3.19 -25.13
C THR A 154 -8.38 -2.23 -24.64
N MET A 155 -8.07 -1.45 -23.62
CA MET A 155 -9.01 -0.50 -23.00
C MET A 155 -8.86 0.94 -23.51
N GLU A 156 -7.96 1.24 -24.45
CA GLU A 156 -7.73 2.64 -24.91
C GLU A 156 -8.97 3.33 -25.46
N THR A 157 -9.82 2.58 -26.19
CA THR A 157 -11.05 3.11 -26.79
C THR A 157 -12.19 3.28 -25.77
N VAL A 158 -12.08 2.68 -24.58
CA VAL A 158 -13.11 2.76 -23.54
C VAL A 158 -12.96 4.07 -22.78
N CYS A 159 -14.08 4.78 -22.62
CA CYS A 159 -14.06 6.08 -21.94
C CYS A 159 -13.71 5.94 -20.43
N LYS A 160 -13.17 7.02 -19.86
CA LYS A 160 -12.76 7.02 -18.44
C LYS A 160 -13.91 6.75 -17.49
N ALA A 161 -15.13 7.15 -17.85
CA ALA A 161 -16.33 6.91 -17.06
C ALA A 161 -16.65 5.42 -16.97
N ASP A 162 -16.62 4.71 -18.09
CA ASP A 162 -16.89 3.28 -18.14
C ASP A 162 -15.81 2.47 -17.39
N LYS A 163 -14.54 2.84 -17.55
CA LYS A 163 -13.43 2.28 -16.77
C LYS A 163 -13.64 2.46 -15.26
N ALA A 164 -14.09 3.65 -14.83
CA ALA A 164 -14.38 3.92 -13.43
C ALA A 164 -15.54 3.06 -12.90
N ILE A 165 -16.60 2.87 -13.69
CA ILE A 165 -17.74 2.03 -13.35
C ILE A 165 -17.32 0.56 -13.25
N MET A 166 -16.53 0.06 -14.19
CA MET A 166 -16.02 -1.32 -14.18
C MET A 166 -15.13 -1.54 -12.95
N MET A 167 -14.25 -0.60 -12.61
CA MET A 167 -13.41 -0.69 -11.41
C MET A 167 -14.23 -0.70 -10.13
N ASN A 168 -15.28 0.12 -10.04
CA ASN A 168 -16.19 0.11 -8.91
C ASN A 168 -16.96 -1.21 -8.79
N LYS A 169 -17.39 -1.81 -9.92
CA LYS A 169 -17.99 -3.13 -9.93
C LYS A 169 -17.04 -4.21 -9.44
N ALA A 170 -15.79 -4.19 -9.90
CA ALA A 170 -14.76 -5.13 -9.44
C ALA A 170 -14.54 -5.03 -7.92
N ILE A 171 -14.43 -3.82 -7.40
CA ILE A 171 -14.28 -3.57 -5.95
C ILE A 171 -15.52 -4.04 -5.18
N GLU A 172 -16.73 -3.76 -5.67
CA GLU A 172 -17.96 -4.18 -5.01
C GLU A 172 -18.14 -5.71 -5.02
N THR A 173 -17.76 -6.38 -6.12
CA THR A 173 -17.75 -7.85 -6.21
C THR A 173 -16.81 -8.46 -5.16
N LEU A 174 -15.58 -7.92 -5.04
CA LEU A 174 -14.63 -8.35 -4.01
C LEU A 174 -15.14 -8.09 -2.58
N LYS A 175 -15.88 -6.99 -2.38
CA LYS A 175 -16.41 -6.62 -1.06
C LYS A 175 -17.57 -7.50 -0.62
N SER A 176 -18.44 -7.91 -1.55
CA SER A 176 -19.67 -8.65 -1.29
C SER A 176 -19.50 -10.16 -1.24
N SER A 177 -18.40 -10.69 -1.75
CA SER A 177 -18.14 -12.13 -1.82
C SER A 177 -17.33 -12.61 -0.61
N GLU A 178 -17.67 -13.81 -0.11
CA GLU A 178 -16.88 -14.51 0.92
C GLU A 178 -15.80 -15.39 0.26
N GLU A 179 -16.16 -16.03 -0.84
CA GLU A 179 -15.27 -16.80 -1.70
C GLU A 179 -15.59 -16.46 -3.14
N LEU A 180 -14.58 -16.41 -4.00
CA LEU A 180 -14.74 -15.95 -5.38
C LEU A 180 -13.73 -16.62 -6.30
N ASP A 181 -14.23 -17.35 -7.30
CA ASP A 181 -13.42 -17.84 -8.41
C ASP A 181 -13.22 -16.76 -9.48
N PHE A 182 -12.12 -16.87 -10.23
CA PHE A 182 -11.72 -15.86 -11.22
C PHE A 182 -12.77 -15.68 -12.31
N SER A 183 -13.39 -16.75 -12.81
CA SER A 183 -14.40 -16.66 -13.87
C SER A 183 -15.66 -15.93 -13.41
N SER A 184 -16.14 -16.25 -12.21
CA SER A 184 -17.27 -15.55 -11.57
C SER A 184 -16.95 -14.09 -11.31
N PHE A 185 -15.73 -13.79 -10.88
CA PHE A 185 -15.27 -12.41 -10.69
C PHE A 185 -15.32 -11.63 -12.00
N VAL A 186 -14.74 -12.17 -13.08
CA VAL A 186 -14.75 -11.53 -14.41
C VAL A 186 -16.15 -11.26 -14.90
N ASN A 187 -17.04 -12.25 -14.79
CA ASN A 187 -18.43 -12.11 -15.25
C ASN A 187 -19.20 -11.03 -14.47
N GLN A 188 -19.01 -10.96 -13.15
CA GLN A 188 -19.70 -9.98 -12.31
C GLN A 188 -19.14 -8.56 -12.48
N ALA A 189 -17.82 -8.42 -12.57
CA ALA A 189 -17.17 -7.12 -12.65
C ALA A 189 -17.22 -6.50 -14.04
N PHE A 190 -17.01 -7.30 -15.09
CA PHE A 190 -16.78 -6.82 -16.46
C PHE A 190 -17.85 -7.30 -17.45
N GLY A 191 -18.54 -8.38 -17.13
CA GLY A 191 -19.53 -9.01 -18.00
C GLY A 191 -18.90 -9.98 -19.01
N GLU A 192 -19.73 -10.89 -19.50
CA GLU A 192 -19.32 -12.04 -20.33
C GLU A 192 -18.63 -11.62 -21.66
N LYS A 193 -19.02 -10.47 -22.21
CA LYS A 193 -18.46 -9.95 -23.47
C LYS A 193 -16.96 -9.62 -23.39
N MET A 194 -16.46 -9.32 -22.22
CA MET A 194 -15.05 -8.95 -22.03
C MET A 194 -14.17 -10.14 -21.61
N LYS A 195 -14.77 -11.30 -21.38
CA LYS A 195 -14.06 -12.47 -20.85
C LYS A 195 -12.84 -12.85 -21.68
N GLY A 196 -12.98 -12.98 -23.00
CA GLY A 196 -11.83 -13.35 -23.87
C GLY A 196 -10.68 -12.35 -23.84
N GLN A 197 -10.97 -11.05 -23.71
CA GLN A 197 -9.93 -10.01 -23.60
C GLN A 197 -9.24 -10.06 -22.25
N ILE A 198 -9.98 -10.35 -21.20
CA ILE A 198 -9.46 -10.47 -19.84
C ILE A 198 -8.63 -11.74 -19.68
N ASP A 199 -9.05 -12.85 -20.27
CA ASP A 199 -8.29 -14.11 -20.23
C ASP A 199 -6.96 -13.94 -20.95
N ALA A 200 -6.92 -13.30 -22.12
CA ALA A 200 -5.68 -12.99 -22.84
C ALA A 200 -4.77 -12.05 -22.00
N PHE A 201 -5.34 -11.02 -21.41
CA PHE A 201 -4.58 -10.12 -20.54
C PHE A 201 -4.05 -10.83 -19.28
N LYS A 202 -4.80 -11.80 -18.73
CA LYS A 202 -4.35 -12.60 -17.58
C LYS A 202 -3.09 -13.39 -17.91
N GLU A 203 -3.03 -14.03 -19.08
CA GLU A 203 -1.84 -14.78 -19.52
C GLU A 203 -0.60 -13.89 -19.56
N ASP A 204 -0.70 -12.70 -20.18
CA ASP A 204 0.40 -11.74 -20.25
C ASP A 204 0.80 -11.18 -18.88
N TYR A 205 -0.18 -10.90 -18.04
CA TYR A 205 0.02 -10.39 -16.69
C TYR A 205 0.74 -11.41 -15.80
N GLU A 206 0.35 -12.69 -15.86
CA GLU A 206 0.97 -13.76 -15.08
C GLU A 206 2.41 -14.09 -15.53
N LEU A 207 2.74 -13.84 -16.81
CA LEU A 207 4.12 -13.96 -17.31
C LEU A 207 5.02 -12.84 -16.78
N SER A 208 4.50 -11.64 -16.62
CA SER A 208 5.28 -10.45 -16.29
C SER A 208 5.25 -10.05 -14.82
N GLN A 209 4.25 -10.46 -14.05
CA GLN A 209 4.00 -10.03 -12.68
C GLN A 209 3.87 -11.21 -11.71
N THR A 210 2.66 -11.50 -11.29
CA THR A 210 2.35 -12.53 -10.29
C THR A 210 1.21 -13.41 -10.79
N LYS A 211 1.36 -14.72 -10.59
CA LYS A 211 0.28 -15.67 -10.85
C LYS A 211 -0.90 -15.39 -9.92
N LEU A 212 -2.09 -15.23 -10.52
CA LEU A 212 -3.33 -15.04 -9.78
C LEU A 212 -3.87 -16.40 -9.32
N PRO A 213 -4.26 -16.56 -8.06
CA PRO A 213 -4.97 -17.76 -7.63
C PRO A 213 -6.32 -17.87 -8.34
N ASP A 214 -6.72 -19.09 -8.68
CA ASP A 214 -8.00 -19.34 -9.37
C ASP A 214 -9.21 -19.05 -8.46
N THR A 215 -9.04 -19.19 -7.15
CA THR A 215 -10.06 -18.87 -6.13
C THR A 215 -9.42 -18.08 -5.00
N ILE A 216 -10.12 -17.06 -4.51
CA ILE A 216 -9.69 -16.24 -3.40
C ILE A 216 -10.77 -16.10 -2.34
N LEU A 217 -10.34 -15.78 -1.12
CA LEU A 217 -11.19 -15.33 -0.01
C LEU A 217 -10.95 -13.81 0.14
N PRO A 218 -11.83 -12.93 -0.41
CA PRO A 218 -11.55 -11.50 -0.45
C PRO A 218 -11.37 -10.88 0.93
N SER A 219 -10.29 -10.14 1.11
CA SER A 219 -9.99 -9.41 2.34
C SER A 219 -10.71 -8.05 2.38
N LYS A 220 -11.62 -7.88 3.34
CA LYS A 220 -12.33 -6.60 3.56
C LYS A 220 -11.37 -5.44 3.86
N ALA A 221 -10.23 -5.73 4.50
CA ALA A 221 -9.20 -4.74 4.80
C ALA A 221 -8.50 -4.24 3.53
N ALA A 222 -8.14 -5.14 2.61
CA ALA A 222 -7.55 -4.81 1.32
C ALA A 222 -8.51 -3.97 0.46
N VAL A 223 -9.76 -4.40 0.36
CA VAL A 223 -10.80 -3.67 -0.38
C VAL A 223 -11.02 -2.26 0.18
N LYS A 224 -11.11 -2.11 1.52
CA LYS A 224 -11.29 -0.79 2.16
C LYS A 224 -10.12 0.16 1.86
N LYS A 225 -8.88 -0.34 1.87
CA LYS A 225 -7.69 0.47 1.56
C LYS A 225 -7.70 0.98 0.12
N GLN A 226 -8.27 0.20 -0.82
CA GLN A 226 -8.30 0.51 -2.24
C GLN A 226 -9.57 1.23 -2.73
N ALA A 227 -10.57 1.42 -1.89
CA ALA A 227 -11.84 2.07 -2.23
C ALA A 227 -11.70 3.52 -2.76
N THR A 228 -10.50 4.10 -2.70
CA THR A 228 -10.14 5.44 -3.18
C THR A 228 -9.12 5.41 -4.32
N THR A 229 -9.28 4.51 -5.28
CA THR A 229 -8.32 4.42 -6.41
C THR A 229 -8.45 5.63 -7.35
N LYS A 230 -7.33 6.06 -7.92
CA LYS A 230 -7.28 7.16 -8.91
C LYS A 230 -8.11 6.88 -10.18
N ILE A 231 -8.40 5.61 -10.49
CA ILE A 231 -9.19 5.21 -11.67
C ILE A 231 -10.64 5.69 -11.58
N THR A 232 -11.18 5.82 -10.37
CA THR A 232 -12.54 6.32 -10.16
C THR A 232 -12.65 7.85 -10.20
N THR A 233 -11.56 8.56 -10.48
CA THR A 233 -11.53 10.01 -10.58
C THR A 233 -11.19 10.44 -12.02
N ILE A 234 -12.11 11.18 -12.65
CA ILE A 234 -11.94 11.75 -13.98
C ILE A 234 -11.52 13.20 -13.81
N LYS A 235 -10.29 13.52 -14.20
CA LYS A 235 -9.78 14.89 -14.20
C LYS A 235 -10.05 15.53 -15.56
N LEU A 236 -10.72 16.68 -15.55
CA LEU A 236 -11.04 17.46 -16.73
C LEU A 236 -10.34 18.83 -16.62
N ASP A 237 -9.36 19.03 -17.48
CA ASP A 237 -8.50 20.22 -17.52
C ASP A 237 -7.92 20.55 -16.13
N LYS A 238 -7.98 21.83 -15.74
CA LYS A 238 -7.56 22.30 -14.41
C LYS A 238 -8.74 22.57 -13.48
N ASN A 239 -9.98 22.44 -13.98
CA ASN A 239 -11.15 23.02 -13.33
C ASN A 239 -12.08 21.99 -12.69
N PHE A 240 -12.09 20.74 -13.16
CA PHE A 240 -13.06 19.75 -12.71
C PHE A 240 -12.42 18.39 -12.40
N ASP A 241 -12.75 17.86 -11.23
CA ASP A 241 -12.51 16.48 -10.84
C ASP A 241 -13.87 15.79 -10.60
N ILE A 242 -14.22 14.81 -11.44
CA ILE A 242 -15.43 14.02 -11.29
C ILE A 242 -15.05 12.72 -10.58
N LYS A 243 -15.55 12.49 -9.37
CA LYS A 243 -15.33 11.24 -8.62
C LYS A 243 -16.54 10.33 -8.77
N VAL A 244 -16.36 9.22 -9.49
CA VAL A 244 -17.39 8.19 -9.70
C VAL A 244 -17.36 7.20 -8.54
N LYS A 245 -18.43 7.17 -7.71
CA LYS A 245 -18.50 6.29 -6.52
C LYS A 245 -19.44 5.10 -6.69
N GLY A 246 -20.29 5.13 -7.71
CA GLY A 246 -21.32 4.12 -7.93
C GLY A 246 -20.98 3.13 -9.03
N VAL A 247 -21.78 2.06 -9.11
CA VAL A 247 -21.72 1.02 -10.14
C VAL A 247 -22.76 1.25 -11.24
N LYS A 248 -23.64 2.25 -11.09
CA LYS A 248 -24.65 2.63 -12.09
C LYS A 248 -24.10 3.64 -13.07
N ALA A 249 -24.45 3.50 -14.33
CA ALA A 249 -24.09 4.46 -15.40
C ALA A 249 -25.00 5.70 -15.34
N LEU A 250 -24.73 6.61 -14.39
CA LEU A 250 -25.41 7.92 -14.28
C LEU A 250 -24.57 9.04 -14.91
N LEU A 251 -23.67 8.66 -15.83
CA LEU A 251 -22.69 9.55 -16.44
C LEU A 251 -22.67 9.28 -17.96
N GLU A 252 -22.88 10.29 -18.76
CA GLU A 252 -22.77 10.24 -20.22
C GLU A 252 -21.64 11.15 -20.70
N GLN A 253 -20.91 10.71 -21.73
CA GLN A 253 -19.90 11.52 -22.41
C GLN A 253 -20.39 11.85 -23.81
N GLY A 254 -20.17 13.09 -24.25
CA GLY A 254 -20.52 13.54 -25.57
C GLY A 254 -19.60 14.63 -26.10
N TYR A 255 -19.90 15.09 -27.31
CA TYR A 255 -19.24 16.21 -27.95
C TYR A 255 -20.30 17.25 -28.37
N ASP A 256 -20.10 18.50 -27.99
CA ASP A 256 -20.96 19.63 -28.37
C ASP A 256 -20.35 20.31 -29.59
N GLU A 257 -20.97 20.12 -30.76
CA GLU A 257 -20.48 20.71 -32.04
C GLU A 257 -20.53 22.23 -32.02
N ASN A 258 -21.51 22.85 -31.36
CA ASN A 258 -21.64 24.28 -31.29
C ASN A 258 -20.53 24.95 -30.47
N ARG A 259 -20.10 24.31 -29.43
CA ARG A 259 -19.01 24.77 -28.54
C ARG A 259 -17.65 24.22 -28.94
N GLY A 260 -17.58 23.18 -29.79
CA GLY A 260 -16.36 22.48 -30.15
C GLY A 260 -15.71 21.79 -28.99
N MET A 261 -16.49 21.35 -27.98
CA MET A 261 -15.97 20.82 -26.70
C MET A 261 -16.60 19.48 -26.35
N LYS A 262 -15.81 18.63 -25.68
CA LYS A 262 -16.33 17.43 -25.04
C LYS A 262 -17.06 17.80 -23.76
N TYR A 263 -18.08 17.04 -23.41
CA TYR A 263 -18.82 17.24 -22.16
C TYR A 263 -19.08 15.91 -21.44
N TYR A 264 -19.30 15.99 -20.12
CA TYR A 264 -19.93 14.96 -19.32
C TYR A 264 -21.29 15.43 -18.81
N LYS A 265 -22.29 14.56 -18.90
CA LYS A 265 -23.64 14.79 -18.38
C LYS A 265 -23.85 13.85 -17.20
N LEU A 266 -24.18 14.43 -16.07
CA LEU A 266 -24.36 13.74 -14.79
C LEU A 266 -25.84 13.72 -14.45
N TYR A 267 -26.37 12.54 -14.12
CA TYR A 267 -27.74 12.39 -13.65
C TYR A 267 -27.70 12.10 -12.15
N TYR A 268 -28.51 12.80 -11.38
CA TYR A 268 -28.61 12.63 -9.92
C TYR A 268 -30.05 12.78 -9.45
N GLU A 269 -30.37 12.19 -8.29
CA GLU A 269 -31.71 12.23 -7.68
C GLU A 269 -31.83 13.37 -6.67
N GLU A 270 -30.78 13.64 -5.89
CA GLU A 270 -30.76 14.68 -4.85
C GLU A 270 -29.43 15.44 -4.83
N GLU A 271 -29.51 16.76 -4.62
CA GLU A 271 -28.36 17.61 -4.33
C GLU A 271 -28.26 17.81 -2.81
N LYS A 272 -27.06 17.62 -2.26
CA LYS A 272 -26.78 17.73 -0.81
C LYS A 272 -25.80 18.84 -0.52
#